data_aa8f114a807eb1bef8ba7fa1a49cc82b
#
_entry.id   aa8f114a807eb1bef8ba7fa1a49cc82b
#
_cell.length_a   1.000
_cell.length_b   1.000
_cell.length_c   1.000
_cell.angle_alpha   90.00
_cell.angle_beta   90.00
_cell.angle_gamma   90.00
#
_symmetry.space_group_name_H-M   'P 1'
#
loop_
_entity.id
_entity.type
_entity.pdbx_description
1 polymer ?
#
loop_
_entity_poly.entity_id
_entity_poly.type
_entity_poly.pdbx_seq_one_letter_code
_entity_poly.pdbx_strand_id
1 'polypeptide(L)'
;ADLHNHFVLGGSREYIFNKTGYKIKSITTPLKSMGEMDSWSSKYIGNHFNSPEGRKLLIEATFAQAKFDGVTVLEIGEDVWGLGEFFDNDIEKIILCFQEANARIAPEIELRLQIGLSRHCSVDYLMNCLSHFWGHKEFYSIDLYGDELAQSIANFIPIYDKAAENGLVLKAHVGEWGTAKDIITAVELLHLNEVQHGIAAVQDENVIEYLIENNIRLNITPSSNVLLGRVSDMAHHPIAQLYHRGVDVTIGSDDVLIFNSDISKEYLRLYQSGCLTKEELDDIRING
;
A
#
# COMPACT_ATOMS: atom_id res chain seq x y z
N ALA A 1 -10.21 7.30 4.61
CA ALA A 1 -8.84 6.84 4.88
C ALA A 1 -8.12 6.47 3.59
N ASP A 2 -6.78 6.41 3.66
CA ASP A 2 -5.93 5.72 2.69
C ASP A 2 -5.05 4.73 3.47
N LEU A 3 -5.43 3.46 3.43
CA LEU A 3 -4.80 2.38 4.19
C LEU A 3 -3.87 1.51 3.32
N HIS A 4 -3.71 1.91 2.05
CA HIS A 4 -2.88 1.25 1.08
C HIS A 4 -2.21 2.27 0.17
N ASN A 5 -1.07 2.80 0.63
CA ASN A 5 -0.26 3.80 -0.06
C ASN A 5 1.23 3.50 0.16
N HIS A 6 2.03 3.63 -0.86
CA HIS A 6 3.48 3.50 -0.82
C HIS A 6 4.12 4.86 -1.03
N PHE A 7 4.52 5.56 0.05
CA PHE A 7 4.98 6.96 -0.02
C PHE A 7 6.03 7.22 -1.10
N VAL A 8 6.90 6.26 -1.37
CA VAL A 8 7.94 6.39 -2.42
C VAL A 8 7.30 6.68 -3.78
N LEU A 9 6.11 6.15 -4.00
CA LEU A 9 5.35 6.24 -5.24
C LEU A 9 3.96 6.87 -5.04
N GLY A 10 3.56 7.14 -3.80
CA GLY A 10 2.20 7.57 -3.41
C GLY A 10 1.94 9.07 -3.46
N GLY A 11 2.91 9.88 -3.84
CA GLY A 11 2.86 11.33 -3.65
C GLY A 11 2.29 12.13 -4.82
N SER A 12 2.09 13.44 -4.59
CA SER A 12 1.63 14.40 -5.59
C SER A 12 2.70 14.71 -6.62
N ARG A 13 2.43 14.39 -7.88
CA ARG A 13 3.27 14.77 -9.03
C ARG A 13 3.43 16.28 -9.17
N GLU A 14 2.36 17.03 -8.87
CA GLU A 14 2.38 18.49 -8.93
C GLU A 14 3.27 19.09 -7.84
N TYR A 15 3.19 18.54 -6.60
CA TYR A 15 4.07 18.97 -5.52
C TYR A 15 5.54 18.75 -5.87
N ILE A 16 5.89 17.57 -6.40
CA ILE A 16 7.25 17.25 -6.83
C ILE A 16 7.72 18.20 -7.94
N PHE A 17 6.87 18.44 -8.95
CA PHE A 17 7.20 19.34 -10.03
C PHE A 17 7.45 20.78 -9.55
N ASN A 18 6.60 21.28 -8.65
CA ASN A 18 6.73 22.63 -8.11
C ASN A 18 8.01 22.81 -7.26
N LYS A 19 8.50 21.73 -6.64
CA LYS A 19 9.72 21.76 -5.82
C LYS A 19 11.01 21.57 -6.63
N THR A 20 10.97 20.77 -7.70
CA THR A 20 12.17 20.32 -8.40
C THR A 20 12.25 20.72 -9.86
N GLY A 21 11.13 21.11 -10.48
CA GLY A 21 11.01 21.25 -11.93
C GLY A 21 10.96 19.91 -12.69
N TYR A 22 11.08 18.76 -11.98
CA TYR A 22 11.08 17.43 -12.61
C TYR A 22 9.65 16.95 -12.86
N LYS A 23 9.34 16.68 -14.13
CA LYS A 23 8.05 16.13 -14.53
C LYS A 23 8.11 14.63 -14.66
N ILE A 24 7.47 13.92 -13.72
CA ILE A 24 7.38 12.46 -13.74
C ILE A 24 6.55 12.02 -14.96
N LYS A 25 7.09 11.07 -15.73
CA LYS A 25 6.45 10.54 -16.93
C LYS A 25 5.29 9.62 -16.52
N SER A 26 4.16 9.73 -17.22
CA SER A 26 3.05 8.77 -17.03
C SER A 26 3.30 7.48 -17.82
N ILE A 27 2.80 6.35 -17.31
CA ILE A 27 2.68 5.14 -18.11
C ILE A 27 1.62 5.38 -19.21
N THR A 28 1.86 4.86 -20.38
CA THR A 28 0.96 5.00 -21.54
C THR A 28 0.32 3.67 -21.95
N THR A 29 0.81 2.58 -21.41
CA THR A 29 0.33 1.21 -21.63
C THR A 29 0.36 0.47 -20.30
N PRO A 30 -0.55 -0.49 -20.07
CA PRO A 30 -0.49 -1.33 -18.88
C PRO A 30 0.85 -2.04 -18.75
N LEU A 31 1.35 -2.12 -17.52
CA LEU A 31 2.53 -2.88 -17.16
C LEU A 31 2.14 -4.37 -17.02
N LYS A 32 3.03 -5.26 -17.46
CA LYS A 32 2.70 -6.69 -17.55
C LYS A 32 3.37 -7.55 -16.49
N SER A 33 4.26 -6.97 -15.69
CA SER A 33 4.99 -7.68 -14.64
C SER A 33 5.56 -6.71 -13.61
N MET A 34 5.85 -7.23 -12.43
CA MET A 34 6.59 -6.50 -11.40
C MET A 34 7.95 -5.98 -11.91
N GLY A 35 8.66 -6.77 -12.73
CA GLY A 35 9.93 -6.33 -13.31
C GLY A 35 9.81 -5.13 -14.26
N GLU A 36 8.68 -4.97 -15.00
CA GLU A 36 8.41 -3.76 -15.78
C GLU A 36 8.13 -2.56 -14.87
N MET A 37 7.39 -2.77 -13.78
CA MET A 37 7.10 -1.76 -12.77
C MET A 37 8.37 -1.28 -12.08
N ASP A 38 9.24 -2.20 -11.62
CA ASP A 38 10.52 -1.90 -11.00
C ASP A 38 11.45 -1.12 -11.94
N SER A 39 11.50 -1.55 -13.20
CA SER A 39 12.30 -0.87 -14.23
C SER A 39 11.80 0.55 -14.47
N TRP A 40 10.48 0.74 -14.48
CA TRP A 40 9.86 2.07 -14.64
C TRP A 40 10.14 2.95 -13.41
N SER A 41 9.89 2.43 -12.20
CA SER A 41 10.04 3.18 -10.96
C SER A 41 11.52 3.56 -10.71
N SER A 42 12.45 2.64 -10.91
CA SER A 42 13.88 2.92 -10.84
C SER A 42 14.31 4.03 -11.79
N LYS A 43 13.82 3.98 -13.04
CA LYS A 43 14.19 4.94 -14.08
C LYS A 43 13.66 6.35 -13.84
N TYR A 44 12.41 6.47 -13.39
CA TYR A 44 11.71 7.76 -13.35
C TYR A 44 11.55 8.31 -11.94
N ILE A 45 11.78 7.50 -10.90
CA ILE A 45 11.70 7.91 -9.50
C ILE A 45 13.02 7.64 -8.79
N GLY A 46 13.45 6.38 -8.68
CA GLY A 46 14.65 5.99 -7.93
C GLY A 46 15.88 6.80 -8.32
N ASN A 47 16.20 6.88 -9.61
CA ASN A 47 17.36 7.62 -10.09
C ASN A 47 17.33 9.13 -9.81
N HIS A 48 16.17 9.69 -9.47
CA HIS A 48 16.00 11.13 -9.22
C HIS A 48 15.87 11.47 -7.73
N PHE A 49 15.39 10.52 -6.92
CA PHE A 49 15.01 10.76 -5.52
C PHE A 49 15.68 9.79 -4.53
N ASN A 50 16.69 9.05 -4.95
CA ASN A 50 17.42 8.08 -4.14
C ASN A 50 18.49 8.77 -3.28
N SER A 51 18.03 9.67 -2.39
CA SER A 51 18.86 10.36 -1.39
C SER A 51 17.98 10.70 -0.17
N PRO A 52 18.57 11.02 1.00
CA PRO A 52 17.79 11.46 2.16
C PRO A 52 16.85 12.63 1.85
N GLU A 53 17.30 13.63 1.09
CA GLU A 53 16.50 14.78 0.67
C GLU A 53 15.38 14.36 -0.30
N GLY A 54 15.69 13.43 -1.21
CA GLY A 54 14.73 12.85 -2.14
C GLY A 54 13.63 12.08 -1.40
N ARG A 55 14.00 11.26 -0.41
CA ARG A 55 13.04 10.53 0.45
C ARG A 55 12.13 11.52 1.20
N LYS A 56 12.71 12.54 1.82
CA LYS A 56 11.94 13.58 2.51
C LYS A 56 10.95 14.27 1.57
N LEU A 57 11.35 14.59 0.35
CA LEU A 57 10.48 15.20 -0.65
C LEU A 57 9.31 14.28 -1.03
N LEU A 58 9.55 12.97 -1.19
CA LEU A 58 8.49 12.00 -1.52
C LEU A 58 7.50 11.85 -0.36
N ILE A 59 7.98 11.81 0.89
CA ILE A 59 7.11 11.82 2.07
C ILE A 59 6.23 13.07 2.08
N GLU A 60 6.83 14.25 1.88
CA GLU A 60 6.10 15.52 1.80
C GLU A 60 5.05 15.52 0.69
N ALA A 61 5.39 14.98 -0.47
CA ALA A 61 4.48 14.89 -1.62
C ALA A 61 3.29 13.98 -1.34
N THR A 62 3.48 12.91 -0.54
CA THR A 62 2.40 12.01 -0.15
C THR A 62 1.42 12.70 0.79
N PHE A 63 1.89 13.41 1.81
CA PHE A 63 0.99 14.22 2.65
C PHE A 63 0.28 15.33 1.88
N ALA A 64 0.96 15.96 0.92
CA ALA A 64 0.33 16.96 0.07
C ALA A 64 -0.79 16.38 -0.80
N GLN A 65 -0.62 15.16 -1.32
CA GLN A 65 -1.67 14.45 -2.07
C GLN A 65 -2.82 14.05 -1.15
N ALA A 66 -2.54 13.40 -0.04
CA ALA A 66 -3.56 12.97 0.92
C ALA A 66 -4.43 14.13 1.42
N LYS A 67 -3.79 15.27 1.73
CA LYS A 67 -4.51 16.51 2.08
C LYS A 67 -5.41 17.01 0.96
N PHE A 68 -4.90 17.04 -0.27
CA PHE A 68 -5.68 17.46 -1.45
C PHE A 68 -6.92 16.58 -1.64
N ASP A 69 -6.81 15.28 -1.38
CA ASP A 69 -7.88 14.30 -1.49
C ASP A 69 -8.86 14.30 -0.29
N GLY A 70 -8.57 15.07 0.76
CA GLY A 70 -9.39 15.09 1.97
C GLY A 70 -9.29 13.80 2.80
N VAL A 71 -8.17 13.08 2.70
CA VAL A 71 -7.87 11.91 3.52
C VAL A 71 -7.76 12.35 4.98
N THR A 72 -8.39 11.60 5.89
CA THR A 72 -8.37 11.87 7.34
C THR A 72 -7.46 10.92 8.10
N VAL A 73 -7.24 9.72 7.57
CA VAL A 73 -6.30 8.71 8.09
C VAL A 73 -5.40 8.27 6.96
N LEU A 74 -4.11 8.36 7.14
CA LEU A 74 -3.10 7.93 6.16
C LEU A 74 -2.16 6.92 6.80
N GLU A 75 -2.12 5.72 6.23
CA GLU A 75 -1.22 4.66 6.67
C GLU A 75 -0.09 4.49 5.64
N ILE A 76 1.11 4.85 6.04
CA ILE A 76 2.32 4.83 5.20
C ILE A 76 3.57 4.56 6.03
N GLY A 77 4.61 4.02 5.40
CA GLY A 77 5.90 3.80 6.06
C GLY A 77 7.04 3.51 5.11
N GLU A 78 8.24 3.55 5.63
CA GLU A 78 9.46 3.21 4.89
C GLU A 78 9.68 1.70 4.87
N ASP A 79 10.30 1.23 3.80
CA ASP A 79 10.85 -0.13 3.74
C ASP A 79 12.02 -0.26 4.73
N VAL A 80 12.09 -1.36 5.46
CA VAL A 80 13.07 -1.55 6.55
C VAL A 80 14.52 -1.39 6.09
N TRP A 81 14.82 -1.67 4.83
CA TRP A 81 16.17 -1.47 4.27
C TRP A 81 16.51 0.01 4.08
N GLY A 82 15.51 0.87 3.93
CA GLY A 82 15.69 2.32 3.79
C GLY A 82 16.29 2.97 5.03
N LEU A 83 16.15 2.35 6.21
CA LEU A 83 16.75 2.85 7.45
C LEU A 83 18.26 3.01 7.32
N GLY A 84 18.95 1.98 6.80
CA GLY A 84 20.40 2.04 6.61
C GLY A 84 20.83 2.95 5.46
N GLU A 85 20.04 2.98 4.40
CA GLU A 85 20.40 3.70 3.17
C GLU A 85 20.18 5.22 3.26
N PHE A 86 19.11 5.65 3.96
CA PHE A 86 18.68 7.05 3.96
C PHE A 86 18.66 7.72 5.33
N PHE A 87 18.72 6.95 6.42
CA PHE A 87 18.50 7.46 7.78
C PHE A 87 19.63 7.08 8.76
N ASP A 88 20.80 6.68 8.26
CA ASP A 88 22.02 6.36 9.06
C ASP A 88 21.79 5.27 10.13
N ASN A 89 20.88 4.32 9.93
CA ASN A 89 20.41 3.33 10.90
C ASN A 89 19.80 3.96 12.19
N ASP A 90 19.28 5.18 12.09
CA ASP A 90 18.66 5.90 13.19
C ASP A 90 17.12 5.90 13.02
N ILE A 91 16.42 5.07 13.80
CA ILE A 91 14.96 4.90 13.71
C ILE A 91 14.22 6.19 14.06
N GLU A 92 14.75 7.02 14.96
CA GLU A 92 14.15 8.30 15.33
C GLU A 92 14.11 9.26 14.13
N LYS A 93 15.10 9.18 13.22
CA LYS A 93 15.09 9.99 12.01
C LYS A 93 13.95 9.64 11.07
N ILE A 94 13.62 8.34 10.92
CA ILE A 94 12.45 7.91 10.14
C ILE A 94 11.18 8.48 10.78
N ILE A 95 10.96 8.19 12.05
CA ILE A 95 9.76 8.60 12.80
C ILE A 95 9.58 10.12 12.68
N LEU A 96 10.61 10.89 13.00
CA LEU A 96 10.57 12.34 12.94
C LEU A 96 10.33 12.86 11.51
N CYS A 97 10.90 12.23 10.48
CA CYS A 97 10.71 12.66 9.10
C CYS A 97 9.24 12.62 8.68
N PHE A 98 8.53 11.55 9.02
CA PHE A 98 7.10 11.42 8.75
C PHE A 98 6.26 12.37 9.62
N GLN A 99 6.54 12.44 10.93
CA GLN A 99 5.81 13.29 11.87
C GLN A 99 5.95 14.79 11.54
N GLU A 100 7.17 15.25 11.20
CA GLU A 100 7.42 16.64 10.82
C GLU A 100 6.73 16.99 9.49
N ALA A 101 6.75 16.07 8.50
CA ALA A 101 6.06 16.27 7.24
C ALA A 101 4.54 16.35 7.45
N ASN A 102 3.96 15.45 8.26
CA ASN A 102 2.55 15.49 8.64
C ASN A 102 2.21 16.83 9.33
N ALA A 103 2.90 17.17 10.41
CA ALA A 103 2.64 18.39 11.20
C ALA A 103 2.73 19.66 10.34
N ARG A 104 3.62 19.70 9.36
CA ARG A 104 3.84 20.87 8.50
C ARG A 104 2.87 20.98 7.33
N ILE A 105 2.49 19.87 6.72
CA ILE A 105 1.74 19.85 5.45
C ILE A 105 0.27 19.51 5.68
N ALA A 106 -0.01 18.53 6.52
CA ALA A 106 -1.34 17.96 6.70
C ALA A 106 -1.62 17.61 8.18
N PRO A 107 -1.55 18.60 9.11
CA PRO A 107 -1.69 18.35 10.54
C PRO A 107 -3.08 17.80 10.96
N GLU A 108 -4.06 17.88 10.06
CA GLU A 108 -5.40 17.33 10.23
C GLU A 108 -5.48 15.82 9.96
N ILE A 109 -4.46 15.22 9.36
CA ILE A 109 -4.43 13.80 9.01
C ILE A 109 -3.87 13.00 10.20
N GLU A 110 -4.58 11.95 10.61
CA GLU A 110 -4.05 10.92 11.50
C GLU A 110 -3.01 10.10 10.73
N LEU A 111 -1.76 10.19 11.15
CA LEU A 111 -0.67 9.38 10.60
C LEU A 111 -0.61 8.04 11.31
N ARG A 112 -0.68 6.95 10.55
CA ARG A 112 -0.38 5.59 11.00
C ARG A 112 0.91 5.14 10.34
N LEU A 113 2.01 5.09 11.10
CA LEU A 113 3.29 4.62 10.58
C LEU A 113 3.27 3.11 10.35
N GLN A 114 3.70 2.70 9.17
CA GLN A 114 3.79 1.31 8.76
C GLN A 114 5.24 0.88 8.61
N ILE A 115 5.55 -0.37 8.95
CA ILE A 115 6.83 -1.02 8.66
C ILE A 115 6.69 -1.75 7.32
N GLY A 116 7.47 -1.37 6.32
CA GLY A 116 7.45 -1.97 5.00
C GLY A 116 8.45 -3.12 4.84
N LEU A 117 8.02 -4.21 4.23
CA LEU A 117 8.84 -5.38 3.93
C LEU A 117 8.79 -5.72 2.45
N SER A 118 9.96 -5.77 1.79
CA SER A 118 10.03 -6.22 0.40
C SER A 118 10.13 -7.74 0.31
N ARG A 119 9.13 -8.40 -0.28
CA ARG A 119 9.02 -9.87 -0.35
C ARG A 119 10.15 -10.55 -1.13
N HIS A 120 10.88 -9.84 -1.97
CA HIS A 120 12.05 -10.36 -2.68
C HIS A 120 13.32 -10.43 -1.82
N CYS A 121 13.35 -9.75 -0.66
CA CYS A 121 14.48 -9.79 0.27
C CYS A 121 14.51 -11.08 1.07
N SER A 122 15.71 -11.57 1.44
CA SER A 122 15.81 -12.72 2.33
C SER A 122 15.31 -12.39 3.73
N VAL A 123 14.69 -13.37 4.38
CA VAL A 123 14.15 -13.21 5.74
C VAL A 123 15.23 -12.80 6.75
N ASP A 124 16.42 -13.40 6.66
CA ASP A 124 17.55 -13.04 7.55
C ASP A 124 17.96 -11.58 7.40
N TYR A 125 17.97 -11.05 6.17
CA TYR A 125 18.24 -9.64 5.91
C TYR A 125 17.17 -8.75 6.51
N LEU A 126 15.89 -9.08 6.28
CA LEU A 126 14.77 -8.34 6.84
C LEU A 126 14.76 -8.35 8.37
N MET A 127 15.02 -9.51 9.00
CA MET A 127 15.13 -9.62 10.46
C MET A 127 16.26 -8.76 11.03
N ASN A 128 17.37 -8.66 10.33
CA ASN A 128 18.48 -7.77 10.71
C ASN A 128 18.03 -6.30 10.69
N CYS A 129 17.41 -5.85 9.61
CA CYS A 129 16.88 -4.48 9.50
C CYS A 129 15.82 -4.21 10.58
N LEU A 130 14.89 -5.13 10.78
CA LEU A 130 13.79 -5.03 11.75
C LEU A 130 14.26 -4.91 13.21
N SER A 131 15.50 -5.33 13.52
CA SER A 131 16.03 -5.23 14.88
C SER A 131 15.99 -3.81 15.46
N HIS A 132 15.98 -2.79 14.60
CA HIS A 132 15.89 -1.38 14.97
C HIS A 132 14.44 -0.87 15.17
N PHE A 133 13.45 -1.62 14.67
CA PHE A 133 12.04 -1.19 14.68
C PHE A 133 11.25 -1.68 15.89
N TRP A 134 11.69 -2.80 16.50
CA TRP A 134 10.95 -3.42 17.57
C TRP A 134 10.89 -2.55 18.85
N GLY A 135 9.71 -2.47 19.45
CA GLY A 135 9.46 -1.73 20.69
C GLY A 135 9.11 -0.25 20.49
N HIS A 136 9.16 0.27 19.27
CA HIS A 136 8.73 1.63 18.94
C HIS A 136 7.21 1.66 18.72
N LYS A 137 6.50 2.32 19.64
CA LYS A 137 5.03 2.39 19.67
C LYS A 137 4.43 3.32 18.60
N GLU A 138 5.28 4.06 17.93
CA GLU A 138 4.92 4.94 16.81
C GLU A 138 4.49 4.16 15.58
N PHE A 139 4.97 2.92 15.42
CA PHE A 139 4.54 2.04 14.34
C PHE A 139 3.21 1.38 14.66
N TYR A 140 2.29 1.49 13.72
CA TYR A 140 0.93 0.98 13.81
C TYR A 140 0.78 -0.41 13.17
N SER A 141 1.43 -0.61 12.01
CA SER A 141 1.27 -1.83 11.22
C SER A 141 2.57 -2.30 10.59
N ILE A 142 2.53 -3.51 10.05
CA ILE A 142 3.56 -4.08 9.19
C ILE A 142 2.92 -4.62 7.92
N ASP A 143 3.57 -4.42 6.77
CA ASP A 143 3.07 -4.85 5.46
C ASP A 143 4.17 -5.50 4.63
N LEU A 144 3.86 -6.65 4.02
CA LEU A 144 4.72 -7.38 3.11
C LEU A 144 4.27 -7.14 1.68
N TYR A 145 5.09 -6.45 0.89
CA TYR A 145 4.77 -6.04 -0.49
C TYR A 145 5.88 -6.39 -1.50
N GLY A 146 5.74 -5.90 -2.72
CA GLY A 146 6.61 -6.18 -3.85
C GLY A 146 6.14 -7.41 -4.63
N ASP A 147 7.07 -8.21 -5.16
CA ASP A 147 6.70 -9.38 -5.97
C ASP A 147 6.08 -10.48 -5.11
N GLU A 148 4.74 -10.61 -5.21
CA GLU A 148 3.96 -11.62 -4.47
C GLU A 148 4.45 -13.04 -4.72
N LEU A 149 5.07 -13.31 -5.85
CA LEU A 149 5.52 -14.64 -6.25
C LEU A 149 7.01 -14.90 -5.99
N ALA A 150 7.75 -13.93 -5.43
CA ALA A 150 9.19 -14.04 -5.24
C ALA A 150 9.62 -15.18 -4.31
N GLN A 151 8.84 -15.43 -3.24
CA GLN A 151 9.10 -16.53 -2.32
C GLN A 151 7.85 -16.93 -1.52
N SER A 152 7.92 -18.10 -0.87
CA SER A 152 6.80 -18.62 -0.06
C SER A 152 6.45 -17.67 1.08
N ILE A 153 5.15 -17.44 1.28
CA ILE A 153 4.62 -16.66 2.39
C ILE A 153 5.02 -17.23 3.76
N ALA A 154 5.15 -18.56 3.86
CA ALA A 154 5.54 -19.25 5.08
C ALA A 154 6.93 -18.85 5.61
N ASN A 155 7.80 -18.35 4.74
CA ASN A 155 9.13 -17.87 5.15
C ASN A 155 9.05 -16.69 6.12
N PHE A 156 7.96 -15.92 6.08
CA PHE A 156 7.77 -14.69 6.86
C PHE A 156 7.11 -14.93 8.22
N ILE A 157 6.71 -16.16 8.57
CA ILE A 157 6.11 -16.49 9.86
C ILE A 157 6.91 -15.92 11.05
N PRO A 158 8.25 -16.10 11.14
CA PRO A 158 9.02 -15.59 12.28
C PRO A 158 8.97 -14.05 12.43
N ILE A 159 8.84 -13.33 11.31
CA ILE A 159 8.70 -11.86 11.31
C ILE A 159 7.31 -11.47 11.82
N TYR A 160 6.26 -12.13 11.34
CA TYR A 160 4.89 -11.81 11.70
C TYR A 160 4.55 -12.21 13.14
N ASP A 161 5.09 -13.34 13.63
CA ASP A 161 5.02 -13.69 15.05
C ASP A 161 5.61 -12.57 15.93
N LYS A 162 6.77 -12.06 15.53
CA LYS A 162 7.42 -10.96 16.24
C LYS A 162 6.64 -9.64 16.14
N ALA A 163 6.05 -9.36 14.99
CA ALA A 163 5.20 -8.19 14.79
C ALA A 163 3.94 -8.25 15.68
N ALA A 164 3.31 -9.42 15.77
CA ALA A 164 2.18 -9.65 16.67
C ALA A 164 2.55 -9.44 18.14
N GLU A 165 3.72 -9.92 18.58
CA GLU A 165 4.25 -9.69 19.95
C GLU A 165 4.44 -8.18 20.23
N ASN A 166 4.72 -7.37 19.20
CA ASN A 166 4.85 -5.91 19.30
C ASN A 166 3.50 -5.18 19.16
N GLY A 167 2.39 -5.90 18.95
CA GLY A 167 1.04 -5.33 18.87
C GLY A 167 0.74 -4.60 17.57
N LEU A 168 1.47 -4.91 16.49
CA LEU A 168 1.25 -4.30 15.16
C LEU A 168 0.02 -4.92 14.49
N VAL A 169 -0.67 -4.12 13.69
CA VAL A 169 -1.65 -4.60 12.71
C VAL A 169 -0.89 -5.32 11.59
N LEU A 170 -1.28 -6.56 11.29
CA LEU A 170 -0.59 -7.44 10.37
C LEU A 170 -1.23 -7.38 8.99
N LYS A 171 -0.48 -6.94 7.98
CA LYS A 171 -0.93 -6.80 6.60
C LYS A 171 0.04 -7.47 5.63
N ALA A 172 -0.46 -7.89 4.48
CA ALA A 172 0.38 -8.36 3.37
C ALA A 172 -0.35 -8.19 2.03
N HIS A 173 0.44 -7.97 0.97
CA HIS A 173 -0.02 -8.03 -0.42
C HIS A 173 -0.21 -9.48 -0.82
N VAL A 174 -1.45 -9.88 -1.04
CA VAL A 174 -1.81 -11.26 -1.43
C VAL A 174 -3.06 -11.25 -2.31
N GLY A 175 -3.06 -12.13 -3.31
CA GLY A 175 -4.20 -12.28 -4.22
C GLY A 175 -4.35 -11.14 -5.24
N GLU A 176 -3.26 -10.45 -5.52
CA GLU A 176 -3.15 -9.59 -6.71
C GLU A 176 -2.58 -10.39 -7.89
N TRP A 177 -1.40 -11.00 -7.69
CA TRP A 177 -0.72 -11.86 -8.66
C TRP A 177 -0.96 -13.35 -8.40
N GLY A 178 -1.23 -13.71 -7.15
CA GLY A 178 -1.52 -15.05 -6.67
C GLY A 178 -2.99 -15.46 -6.87
N THR A 179 -3.40 -16.50 -6.16
CA THR A 179 -4.71 -17.12 -6.25
C THR A 179 -5.56 -16.85 -5.01
N ALA A 180 -6.87 -17.14 -5.09
CA ALA A 180 -7.77 -17.07 -3.93
C ALA A 180 -7.26 -17.93 -2.75
N LYS A 181 -6.71 -19.11 -3.03
CA LYS A 181 -6.15 -20.00 -1.98
C LYS A 181 -4.95 -19.38 -1.27
N ASP A 182 -4.13 -18.57 -1.96
CA ASP A 182 -2.99 -17.92 -1.34
C ASP A 182 -3.43 -16.91 -0.29
N ILE A 183 -4.61 -16.29 -0.45
CA ILE A 183 -5.20 -15.38 0.53
C ILE A 183 -5.45 -16.10 1.86
N ILE A 184 -6.19 -17.23 1.85
CA ILE A 184 -6.43 -18.01 3.08
C ILE A 184 -5.10 -18.45 3.69
N THR A 185 -4.19 -18.98 2.86
CA THR A 185 -2.88 -19.45 3.33
C THR A 185 -2.11 -18.33 4.04
N ALA A 186 -2.11 -17.12 3.48
CA ALA A 186 -1.42 -15.99 4.10
C ALA A 186 -2.09 -15.52 5.39
N VAL A 187 -3.43 -15.42 5.41
CA VAL A 187 -4.19 -15.03 6.61
C VAL A 187 -3.92 -16.02 7.74
N GLU A 188 -3.96 -17.32 7.46
CA GLU A 188 -3.74 -18.36 8.48
C GLU A 188 -2.30 -18.39 8.99
N LEU A 189 -1.31 -18.34 8.10
CA LEU A 189 0.10 -18.47 8.46
C LEU A 189 0.68 -17.22 9.11
N LEU A 190 0.23 -16.03 8.69
CA LEU A 190 0.75 -14.76 9.17
C LEU A 190 -0.21 -14.06 10.15
N HIS A 191 -1.37 -14.65 10.44
CA HIS A 191 -2.41 -14.09 11.30
C HIS A 191 -2.83 -12.67 10.87
N LEU A 192 -3.01 -12.47 9.55
CA LEU A 192 -3.29 -11.16 8.98
C LEU A 192 -4.62 -10.59 9.51
N ASN A 193 -4.60 -9.31 9.83
CA ASN A 193 -5.79 -8.51 10.12
C ASN A 193 -6.40 -7.95 8.83
N GLU A 194 -5.54 -7.59 7.87
CA GLU A 194 -5.92 -6.97 6.61
C GLU A 194 -5.08 -7.55 5.47
N VAL A 195 -5.67 -7.58 4.28
CA VAL A 195 -5.01 -7.99 3.04
C VAL A 195 -4.99 -6.81 2.08
N GLN A 196 -3.81 -6.50 1.57
CA GLN A 196 -3.68 -5.53 0.49
C GLN A 196 -4.06 -6.20 -0.83
N HIS A 197 -4.89 -5.55 -1.64
CA HIS A 197 -5.58 -6.04 -2.83
C HIS A 197 -6.61 -7.14 -2.56
N GLY A 198 -6.22 -8.40 -2.48
CA GLY A 198 -7.11 -9.54 -2.21
C GLY A 198 -8.12 -9.84 -3.32
N ILE A 199 -7.98 -9.27 -4.52
CA ILE A 199 -8.97 -9.32 -5.60
C ILE A 199 -9.22 -10.72 -6.15
N ALA A 200 -8.25 -11.65 -5.99
CA ALA A 200 -8.41 -13.05 -6.39
C ALA A 200 -9.50 -13.79 -5.58
N ALA A 201 -9.93 -13.24 -4.44
CA ALA A 201 -10.98 -13.86 -3.60
C ALA A 201 -12.27 -14.14 -4.38
N VAL A 202 -12.62 -13.33 -5.39
CA VAL A 202 -13.81 -13.54 -6.23
C VAL A 202 -13.80 -14.85 -7.03
N GLN A 203 -12.65 -15.53 -7.12
CA GLN A 203 -12.50 -16.78 -7.86
C GLN A 203 -13.00 -18.01 -7.07
N ASP A 204 -13.18 -17.88 -5.75
CA ASP A 204 -13.62 -18.96 -4.87
C ASP A 204 -14.55 -18.45 -3.77
N GLU A 205 -15.80 -18.90 -3.81
CA GLU A 205 -16.84 -18.53 -2.84
C GLU A 205 -16.44 -18.83 -1.39
N ASN A 206 -15.75 -19.95 -1.15
CA ASN A 206 -15.30 -20.31 0.20
C ASN A 206 -14.28 -19.30 0.75
N VAL A 207 -13.49 -18.66 -0.14
CA VAL A 207 -12.54 -17.62 0.27
C VAL A 207 -13.29 -16.36 0.67
N ILE A 208 -14.35 -15.98 -0.07
CA ILE A 208 -15.20 -14.83 0.30
C ILE A 208 -15.85 -15.06 1.66
N GLU A 209 -16.45 -16.24 1.87
CA GLU A 209 -17.06 -16.62 3.16
C GLU A 209 -16.02 -16.60 4.29
N TYR A 210 -14.83 -17.14 4.05
CA TYR A 210 -13.74 -17.13 5.02
C TYR A 210 -13.33 -15.70 5.43
N LEU A 211 -13.20 -14.79 4.49
CA LEU A 211 -12.86 -13.37 4.77
C LEU A 211 -13.93 -12.70 5.64
N ILE A 212 -15.22 -12.95 5.35
CA ILE A 212 -16.34 -12.40 6.12
C ILE A 212 -16.36 -12.99 7.54
N GLU A 213 -16.28 -14.30 7.68
CA GLU A 213 -16.33 -14.99 8.97
C GLU A 213 -15.18 -14.60 9.90
N ASN A 214 -14.02 -14.33 9.35
CA ASN A 214 -12.83 -13.93 10.11
C ASN A 214 -12.62 -12.41 10.19
N ASN A 215 -13.56 -11.60 9.66
CA ASN A 215 -13.50 -10.15 9.62
C ASN A 215 -12.19 -9.62 9.01
N ILE A 216 -11.73 -10.23 7.92
CA ILE A 216 -10.53 -9.79 7.21
C ILE A 216 -10.89 -8.67 6.24
N ARG A 217 -10.27 -7.52 6.42
CA ARG A 217 -10.43 -6.35 5.53
C ARG A 217 -9.56 -6.49 4.29
N LEU A 218 -10.09 -6.05 3.14
CA LEU A 218 -9.34 -5.90 1.91
C LEU A 218 -9.14 -4.41 1.57
N ASN A 219 -7.89 -3.97 1.44
CA ASN A 219 -7.55 -2.62 1.00
C ASN A 219 -7.24 -2.64 -0.50
N ILE A 220 -8.23 -2.33 -1.32
CA ILE A 220 -8.22 -2.53 -2.76
C ILE A 220 -7.78 -1.26 -3.48
N THR A 221 -7.01 -1.40 -4.56
CA THR A 221 -6.45 -0.30 -5.35
C THR A 221 -6.85 -0.48 -6.83
N PRO A 222 -8.04 -0.02 -7.23
CA PRO A 222 -8.65 -0.38 -8.50
C PRO A 222 -7.84 -0.03 -9.75
N SER A 223 -7.26 1.18 -9.79
CA SER A 223 -6.48 1.60 -10.96
C SER A 223 -5.19 0.80 -11.14
N SER A 224 -4.52 0.46 -10.04
CA SER A 224 -3.36 -0.43 -10.04
C SER A 224 -3.72 -1.78 -10.65
N ASN A 225 -4.77 -2.41 -10.15
CA ASN A 225 -5.22 -3.72 -10.62
C ASN A 225 -5.55 -3.74 -12.14
N VAL A 226 -6.15 -2.67 -12.65
CA VAL A 226 -6.42 -2.53 -14.10
C VAL A 226 -5.12 -2.29 -14.89
N LEU A 227 -4.26 -1.38 -14.41
CA LEU A 227 -3.04 -0.99 -15.13
C LEU A 227 -1.92 -2.04 -15.03
N LEU A 228 -2.00 -2.96 -14.09
CA LEU A 228 -1.17 -4.17 -14.02
C LEU A 228 -1.80 -5.36 -14.77
N GLY A 229 -2.95 -5.16 -15.39
CA GLY A 229 -3.63 -6.20 -16.17
C GLY A 229 -4.20 -7.35 -15.33
N ARG A 230 -4.41 -7.12 -14.04
CA ARG A 230 -5.05 -8.09 -13.13
C ARG A 230 -6.56 -8.09 -13.32
N VAL A 231 -7.12 -6.95 -13.70
CA VAL A 231 -8.53 -6.73 -14.00
C VAL A 231 -8.65 -6.17 -15.41
N SER A 232 -9.67 -6.57 -16.16
CA SER A 232 -9.85 -6.17 -17.57
C SER A 232 -10.12 -4.68 -17.72
N ASP A 233 -10.98 -4.14 -16.87
CA ASP A 233 -11.40 -2.75 -16.87
C ASP A 233 -12.09 -2.37 -15.53
N MET A 234 -12.31 -1.08 -15.34
CA MET A 234 -12.88 -0.55 -14.11
C MET A 234 -14.36 -0.94 -13.89
N ALA A 235 -15.14 -1.12 -14.98
CA ALA A 235 -16.57 -1.45 -14.88
C ALA A 235 -16.80 -2.87 -14.34
N HIS A 236 -15.83 -3.76 -14.56
CA HIS A 236 -15.89 -5.17 -14.13
C HIS A 236 -14.92 -5.44 -12.95
N HIS A 237 -14.58 -4.39 -12.19
CA HIS A 237 -13.66 -4.56 -11.08
C HIS A 237 -14.27 -5.43 -9.96
N PRO A 238 -13.51 -6.42 -9.42
CA PRO A 238 -13.98 -7.34 -8.38
C PRO A 238 -14.49 -6.68 -7.10
N ILE A 239 -14.09 -5.45 -6.81
CA ILE A 239 -14.51 -4.71 -5.60
C ILE A 239 -16.03 -4.67 -5.44
N ALA A 240 -16.79 -4.51 -6.52
CA ALA A 240 -18.25 -4.49 -6.46
C ALA A 240 -18.82 -5.83 -5.98
N GLN A 241 -18.31 -6.94 -6.51
CA GLN A 241 -18.73 -8.27 -6.08
C GLN A 241 -18.37 -8.53 -4.62
N LEU A 242 -17.15 -8.20 -4.20
CA LEU A 242 -16.68 -8.37 -2.81
C LEU A 242 -17.54 -7.56 -1.84
N TYR A 243 -17.77 -6.28 -2.15
CA TYR A 243 -18.63 -5.40 -1.36
C TYR A 243 -20.07 -5.95 -1.24
N HIS A 244 -20.70 -6.33 -2.37
CA HIS A 244 -22.07 -6.85 -2.37
C HIS A 244 -22.20 -8.19 -1.64
N ARG A 245 -21.12 -8.94 -1.51
CA ARG A 245 -21.07 -10.16 -0.71
C ARG A 245 -20.87 -9.90 0.78
N GLY A 246 -20.55 -8.67 1.18
CA GLY A 246 -20.36 -8.25 2.57
C GLY A 246 -18.94 -8.37 3.09
N VAL A 247 -17.95 -8.48 2.19
CA VAL A 247 -16.53 -8.36 2.58
C VAL A 247 -16.26 -6.91 2.99
N ASP A 248 -15.56 -6.71 4.09
CA ASP A 248 -15.07 -5.38 4.49
C ASP A 248 -14.01 -4.92 3.50
N VAL A 249 -14.32 -3.91 2.69
CA VAL A 249 -13.42 -3.38 1.67
C VAL A 249 -13.15 -1.90 1.89
N THR A 250 -11.93 -1.47 1.61
CA THR A 250 -11.55 -0.05 1.49
C THR A 250 -10.94 0.22 0.12
N ILE A 251 -10.82 1.50 -0.22
CA ILE A 251 -10.17 1.94 -1.44
C ILE A 251 -8.88 2.66 -1.07
N GLY A 252 -7.73 2.18 -1.58
CA GLY A 252 -6.40 2.76 -1.43
C GLY A 252 -5.89 3.40 -2.71
N SER A 253 -4.86 4.21 -2.62
CA SER A 253 -4.24 4.91 -3.75
C SER A 253 -3.08 4.17 -4.39
N ASP A 254 -2.42 3.26 -3.65
CA ASP A 254 -1.24 2.53 -4.11
C ASP A 254 -0.10 3.47 -4.57
N ASP A 255 0.39 3.28 -5.77
CA ASP A 255 1.51 3.98 -6.40
C ASP A 255 1.02 5.12 -7.30
N VAL A 256 0.58 6.22 -6.72
CA VAL A 256 0.05 7.42 -7.42
C VAL A 256 0.98 7.91 -8.52
N LEU A 257 2.31 7.85 -8.29
CA LEU A 257 3.31 8.32 -9.26
C LEU A 257 3.41 7.41 -10.49
N ILE A 258 3.06 6.14 -10.37
CA ILE A 258 3.01 5.20 -11.52
C ILE A 258 1.67 5.32 -12.22
N PHE A 259 0.59 5.08 -11.48
CA PHE A 259 -0.75 4.86 -12.03
C PHE A 259 -1.50 6.17 -12.31
N ASN A 260 -0.98 7.31 -11.85
CA ASN A 260 -1.62 8.63 -11.98
C ASN A 260 -3.07 8.61 -11.48
N SER A 261 -3.29 7.89 -10.40
CA SER A 261 -4.56 7.77 -9.71
C SER A 261 -4.34 7.98 -8.21
N ASP A 262 -5.04 8.92 -7.66
CA ASP A 262 -5.11 9.26 -6.24
C ASP A 262 -6.46 8.81 -5.69
N ILE A 263 -6.67 8.88 -4.38
CA ILE A 263 -7.92 8.44 -3.73
C ILE A 263 -9.16 9.05 -4.41
N SER A 264 -9.16 10.35 -4.67
CA SER A 264 -10.29 11.02 -5.32
C SER A 264 -10.57 10.46 -6.72
N LYS A 265 -9.51 10.13 -7.47
CA LYS A 265 -9.66 9.53 -8.80
C LYS A 265 -10.13 8.08 -8.74
N GLU A 266 -9.70 7.30 -7.74
CA GLU A 266 -10.18 5.92 -7.55
C GLU A 266 -11.70 5.90 -7.37
N TYR A 267 -12.23 6.71 -6.44
CA TYR A 267 -13.66 6.85 -6.24
C TYR A 267 -14.40 7.34 -7.51
N LEU A 268 -13.85 8.36 -8.15
CA LEU A 268 -14.46 8.92 -9.37
C LEU A 268 -14.50 7.92 -10.51
N ARG A 269 -13.44 7.14 -10.72
CA ARG A 269 -13.37 6.13 -11.79
C ARG A 269 -14.34 4.98 -11.57
N LEU A 270 -14.45 4.48 -10.33
CA LEU A 270 -15.43 3.45 -9.97
C LEU A 270 -16.87 3.94 -10.19
N TYR A 271 -17.16 5.18 -9.83
CA TYR A 271 -18.46 5.79 -10.08
C TYR A 271 -18.74 5.96 -11.58
N GLN A 272 -17.82 6.57 -12.31
CA GLN A 272 -17.99 6.85 -13.74
C GLN A 272 -18.08 5.60 -14.61
N SER A 273 -17.43 4.52 -14.20
CA SER A 273 -17.52 3.24 -14.90
C SER A 273 -18.84 2.48 -14.64
N GLY A 274 -19.62 2.93 -13.64
CA GLY A 274 -20.82 2.22 -13.19
C GLY A 274 -20.54 0.96 -12.37
N CYS A 275 -19.28 0.78 -11.90
CA CYS A 275 -18.89 -0.34 -11.05
C CYS A 275 -19.61 -0.29 -9.70
N LEU A 276 -19.62 0.89 -9.08
CA LEU A 276 -20.30 1.15 -7.80
C LEU A 276 -21.15 2.43 -7.89
N THR A 277 -22.24 2.45 -7.15
CA THR A 277 -23.09 3.64 -6.97
C THR A 277 -22.44 4.63 -6.01
N LYS A 278 -22.98 5.85 -5.97
CA LYS A 278 -22.50 6.88 -5.04
C LYS A 278 -22.71 6.46 -3.58
N GLU A 279 -23.83 5.84 -3.29
CA GLU A 279 -24.21 5.37 -1.96
C GLU A 279 -23.25 4.26 -1.49
N GLU A 280 -22.94 3.29 -2.34
CA GLU A 280 -21.99 2.21 -2.05
C GLU A 280 -20.56 2.74 -1.82
N LEU A 281 -20.16 3.71 -2.63
CA LEU A 281 -18.85 4.37 -2.46
C LEU A 281 -18.79 5.18 -1.14
N ASP A 282 -19.89 5.79 -0.71
CA ASP A 282 -19.95 6.49 0.58
C ASP A 282 -19.88 5.52 1.76
N ASP A 283 -20.54 4.36 1.66
CA ASP A 283 -20.41 3.27 2.64
C ASP A 283 -18.97 2.78 2.76
N ILE A 284 -18.30 2.51 1.64
CA ILE A 284 -16.89 2.10 1.63
C ILE A 284 -16.00 3.18 2.24
N ARG A 285 -16.26 4.45 1.96
CA ARG A 285 -15.53 5.59 2.54
C ARG A 285 -15.67 5.66 4.06
N ILE A 286 -16.85 5.34 4.57
CA ILE A 286 -17.14 5.36 6.02
C ILE A 286 -16.45 4.19 6.74
N ASN A 287 -16.33 3.04 6.08
CA ASN A 287 -15.70 1.84 6.63
C ASN A 287 -14.17 1.99 6.81
N GLY A 288 -13.52 2.81 6.00
CA GLY A 288 -12.07 3.13 6.12
C GLY A 288 -11.86 4.36 6.98
#